data_7c0883d5fbb13515f10b66314bbb01d4
#
_entry.id   7c0883d5fbb13515f10b66314bbb01d4
#
_cell.length_a   1.000
_cell.length_b   1.000
_cell.length_c   1.000
_cell.angle_alpha   90.00
_cell.angle_beta   90.00
_cell.angle_gamma   90.00
#
_symmetry.space_group_name_H-M   'P 1'
#
loop_
_entity.id
_entity.type
_entity.pdbx_description
1 polymer ?
#
loop_
_entity_poly.entity_id
_entity_poly.type
_entity_poly.pdbx_seq_one_letter_code
_entity_poly.pdbx_strand_id
1 'polypeptide(L)'
;MGNQTTVAETTNTIAGSQTFADVDLRPICENMTNSEFRAVFATAQVTAVEKLGARITALQRWSQDERNRVSKWFGRNDETTRMRLLTGLTKVLAVVRGFNEHNVVRSGSAGDLATGCTPHPRGTENEAAHVCAPDTATHTIAISARFCTMRPWTDGADSHVSTIIHEATHFHDTMSSTDDKYTITPFLAPWGRSNPDLAINNADSIAGYVVDGDD
;
A
#
# COMPACT_ATOMS: atom_id res chain seq x y z
N MET A 1 3.56 13.12 -26.45
CA MET A 1 4.81 12.64 -27.07
C MET A 1 5.84 12.56 -25.95
N GLY A 2 6.36 11.36 -25.64
CA GLY A 2 7.43 11.19 -24.66
C GLY A 2 8.72 11.86 -25.15
N ASN A 3 9.49 12.45 -24.25
CA ASN A 3 10.81 12.96 -24.56
C ASN A 3 11.77 11.77 -24.65
N GLN A 4 12.25 11.45 -25.86
CA GLN A 4 13.28 10.43 -26.06
C GLN A 4 14.65 11.03 -25.74
N THR A 5 15.43 10.32 -24.95
CA THR A 5 16.81 10.67 -24.60
C THR A 5 17.74 9.53 -24.99
N THR A 6 18.82 9.82 -25.67
CA THR A 6 19.88 8.83 -25.92
C THR A 6 20.56 8.48 -24.60
N VAL A 7 20.55 7.20 -24.21
CA VAL A 7 21.13 6.74 -22.94
C VAL A 7 22.41 5.96 -23.11
N ALA A 8 22.68 5.40 -24.29
CA ALA A 8 23.92 4.70 -24.61
C ALA A 8 24.08 4.57 -26.12
N GLU A 9 25.32 4.37 -26.54
CA GLU A 9 25.65 3.88 -27.88
C GLU A 9 25.84 2.37 -27.81
N THR A 10 25.35 1.65 -28.83
CA THR A 10 25.59 0.21 -28.92
C THR A 10 27.04 -0.05 -29.34
N THR A 11 27.71 -1.00 -28.68
CA THR A 11 29.17 -1.18 -28.79
C THR A 11 29.59 -2.21 -29.82
N ASN A 12 28.68 -2.95 -30.46
CA ASN A 12 29.05 -4.19 -31.16
C ASN A 12 28.45 -4.37 -32.55
N THR A 13 27.84 -3.37 -33.16
CA THR A 13 27.14 -3.61 -34.44
C THR A 13 27.47 -2.56 -35.48
N ILE A 14 26.79 -1.48 -35.50
CA ILE A 14 26.96 -0.43 -36.53
C ILE A 14 27.36 0.87 -35.83
N ALA A 15 28.39 1.52 -36.28
CA ALA A 15 28.81 2.82 -35.78
C ALA A 15 27.64 3.82 -35.86
N GLY A 16 27.35 4.49 -34.74
CA GLY A 16 26.25 5.43 -34.62
C GLY A 16 24.90 4.80 -34.20
N SER A 17 24.85 3.49 -33.92
CA SER A 17 23.66 2.89 -33.31
C SER A 17 23.47 3.44 -31.90
N GLN A 18 22.26 3.89 -31.58
CA GLN A 18 21.91 4.53 -30.30
C GLN A 18 20.78 3.78 -29.61
N THR A 19 20.83 3.71 -28.29
CA THR A 19 19.74 3.26 -27.45
C THR A 19 18.96 4.47 -26.94
N PHE A 20 17.65 4.48 -27.17
CA PHE A 20 16.75 5.53 -26.70
C PHE A 20 15.98 5.01 -25.51
N ALA A 21 15.82 5.84 -24.49
CA ALA A 21 14.89 5.62 -23.41
C ALA A 21 13.76 6.65 -23.52
N ASP A 22 12.54 6.17 -23.39
CA ASP A 22 11.40 7.07 -23.16
C ASP A 22 11.42 7.50 -21.70
N VAL A 23 11.69 8.78 -21.47
CA VAL A 23 11.72 9.35 -20.12
C VAL A 23 10.39 10.01 -19.84
N ASP A 24 9.63 9.46 -18.90
CA ASP A 24 8.40 10.07 -18.38
C ASP A 24 8.77 11.10 -17.30
N LEU A 25 8.69 12.38 -17.67
CA LEU A 25 9.00 13.51 -16.78
C LEU A 25 7.78 14.00 -15.97
N ARG A 26 6.62 13.37 -16.14
CA ARG A 26 5.43 13.78 -15.40
C ARG A 26 5.63 13.50 -13.91
N PRO A 27 5.22 14.44 -13.03
CA PRO A 27 5.30 14.21 -11.59
C PRO A 27 4.36 13.07 -11.18
N ILE A 28 4.63 12.47 -10.02
CA ILE A 28 3.73 11.46 -9.42
C ILE A 28 2.40 12.12 -9.08
N CYS A 29 2.44 13.32 -8.48
CA CYS A 29 1.29 14.14 -8.17
C CYS A 29 1.32 15.44 -8.97
N GLU A 30 0.23 15.77 -9.66
CA GLU A 30 0.17 17.00 -10.49
C GLU A 30 0.20 18.30 -9.65
N ASN A 31 -0.22 18.22 -8.38
CA ASN A 31 -0.33 19.36 -7.46
C ASN A 31 0.94 19.61 -6.63
N MET A 32 2.00 18.83 -6.83
CA MET A 32 3.27 18.99 -6.11
C MET A 32 4.45 18.46 -6.92
N THR A 33 5.64 18.91 -6.58
CA THR A 33 6.87 18.38 -7.17
C THR A 33 7.15 16.95 -6.66
N ASN A 34 7.95 16.19 -7.41
CA ASN A 34 8.38 14.85 -6.96
C ASN A 34 9.14 14.89 -5.62
N SER A 35 9.88 15.98 -5.33
CA SER A 35 10.57 16.16 -4.05
C SER A 35 9.57 16.32 -2.89
N GLU A 36 8.55 17.15 -3.08
CA GLU A 36 7.47 17.33 -2.09
C GLU A 36 6.69 16.04 -1.89
N PHE A 37 6.32 15.35 -2.98
CA PHE A 37 5.67 14.05 -2.89
C PHE A 37 6.49 13.04 -2.08
N ARG A 38 7.80 12.93 -2.35
CA ARG A 38 8.68 12.03 -1.60
C ARG A 38 8.72 12.34 -0.11
N ALA A 39 8.71 13.62 0.27
CA ALA A 39 8.67 14.02 1.66
C ALA A 39 7.33 13.63 2.33
N VAL A 40 6.20 13.84 1.62
CA VAL A 40 4.86 13.41 2.09
C VAL A 40 4.80 11.90 2.25
N PHE A 41 5.24 11.15 1.24
CA PHE A 41 5.23 9.69 1.28
C PHE A 41 6.13 9.14 2.40
N ALA A 42 7.36 9.66 2.54
CA ALA A 42 8.28 9.25 3.59
C ALA A 42 7.71 9.49 4.99
N THR A 43 7.03 10.61 5.21
CA THR A 43 6.36 10.91 6.48
C THR A 43 5.25 9.88 6.77
N ALA A 44 4.42 9.59 5.78
CA ALA A 44 3.37 8.59 5.92
C ALA A 44 3.94 7.17 6.13
N GLN A 45 5.02 6.83 5.44
CA GLN A 45 5.72 5.55 5.59
C GLN A 45 6.29 5.37 7.00
N VAL A 46 6.93 6.39 7.57
CA VAL A 46 7.43 6.36 8.97
C VAL A 46 6.28 6.09 9.93
N THR A 47 5.17 6.82 9.80
CA THR A 47 3.99 6.62 10.64
C THR A 47 3.38 5.21 10.45
N ALA A 48 3.31 4.71 9.22
CA ALA A 48 2.83 3.35 8.94
C ALA A 48 3.71 2.29 9.62
N VAL A 49 5.05 2.44 9.55
CA VAL A 49 6.01 1.55 10.22
C VAL A 49 5.81 1.57 11.73
N GLU A 50 5.62 2.74 12.34
CA GLU A 50 5.37 2.88 13.79
C GLU A 50 4.07 2.20 14.20
N LYS A 51 2.96 2.45 13.47
CA LYS A 51 1.66 1.83 13.73
C LYS A 51 1.71 0.31 13.60
N LEU A 52 2.30 -0.21 12.53
CA LEU A 52 2.51 -1.65 12.32
C LEU A 52 3.34 -2.26 13.45
N GLY A 53 4.44 -1.63 13.83
CA GLY A 53 5.30 -2.09 14.94
C GLY A 53 4.57 -2.13 16.28
N ALA A 54 3.80 -1.09 16.60
CA ALA A 54 2.97 -1.04 17.79
C ALA A 54 1.94 -2.16 17.81
N ARG A 55 1.24 -2.38 16.69
CA ARG A 55 0.22 -3.41 16.56
C ARG A 55 0.78 -4.84 16.65
N ILE A 56 1.93 -5.09 16.03
CA ILE A 56 2.65 -6.37 16.16
C ILE A 56 3.03 -6.62 17.62
N THR A 57 3.54 -5.61 18.32
CA THR A 57 3.87 -5.71 19.76
C THR A 57 2.64 -6.00 20.61
N ALA A 58 1.51 -5.34 20.32
CA ALA A 58 0.25 -5.58 21.02
C ALA A 58 -0.28 -7.00 20.80
N LEU A 59 -0.22 -7.52 19.56
CA LEU A 59 -0.57 -8.91 19.23
C LEU A 59 0.37 -9.93 19.94
N GLN A 60 1.64 -9.61 20.11
CA GLN A 60 2.57 -10.47 20.86
C GLN A 60 2.20 -10.54 22.35
N ARG A 61 1.85 -9.39 22.95
CA ARG A 61 1.43 -9.30 24.35
C ARG A 61 0.05 -9.93 24.60
N TRP A 62 -0.83 -9.84 23.61
CA TRP A 62 -2.17 -10.42 23.61
C TRP A 62 -2.99 -10.06 24.86
N SER A 63 -2.93 -8.78 25.26
CA SER A 63 -3.72 -8.24 26.38
C SER A 63 -5.22 -8.28 26.10
N GLN A 64 -6.03 -8.05 27.13
CA GLN A 64 -7.49 -8.00 26.97
C GLN A 64 -7.90 -6.85 26.02
N ASP A 65 -7.23 -5.72 26.08
CA ASP A 65 -7.52 -4.57 25.21
C ASP A 65 -7.27 -4.93 23.75
N GLU A 66 -6.15 -5.61 23.45
CA GLU A 66 -5.85 -6.05 22.09
C GLU A 66 -6.84 -7.12 21.60
N ARG A 67 -7.26 -8.05 22.46
CA ARG A 67 -8.33 -9.01 22.13
C ARG A 67 -9.64 -8.31 21.81
N ASN A 68 -10.00 -7.27 22.55
CA ASN A 68 -11.19 -6.46 22.31
C ASN A 68 -11.08 -5.73 20.96
N ARG A 69 -9.91 -5.16 20.64
CA ARG A 69 -9.65 -4.49 19.37
C ARG A 69 -9.74 -5.47 18.20
N VAL A 70 -9.09 -6.63 18.28
CA VAL A 70 -9.19 -7.68 17.25
C VAL A 70 -10.66 -8.10 17.08
N SER A 71 -11.41 -8.30 18.18
CA SER A 71 -12.83 -8.62 18.12
C SER A 71 -13.65 -7.49 17.50
N LYS A 72 -13.30 -6.22 17.77
CA LYS A 72 -13.96 -5.03 17.18
C LYS A 72 -13.90 -5.05 15.66
N TRP A 73 -12.73 -5.39 15.08
CA TRP A 73 -12.48 -5.32 13.65
C TRP A 73 -12.82 -6.61 12.90
N PHE A 74 -12.63 -7.78 13.53
CA PHE A 74 -12.71 -9.08 12.86
C PHE A 74 -13.77 -10.03 13.43
N GLY A 75 -14.55 -9.59 14.43
CA GLY A 75 -15.60 -10.42 15.04
C GLY A 75 -15.09 -11.63 15.83
N ARG A 76 -13.77 -11.83 15.90
CA ARG A 76 -13.08 -12.95 16.57
C ARG A 76 -11.84 -12.45 17.28
N ASN A 77 -11.42 -13.21 18.31
CA ASN A 77 -10.17 -12.96 19.01
C ASN A 77 -9.49 -14.28 19.46
N ASP A 78 -9.64 -15.31 18.63
CA ASP A 78 -9.00 -16.60 18.83
C ASP A 78 -7.52 -16.60 18.41
N GLU A 79 -6.81 -17.66 18.77
CA GLU A 79 -5.38 -17.80 18.47
C GLU A 79 -5.08 -17.87 16.96
N THR A 80 -5.98 -18.46 16.16
CA THR A 80 -5.83 -18.53 14.71
C THR A 80 -5.86 -17.14 14.09
N THR A 81 -6.82 -16.31 14.49
CA THR A 81 -6.93 -14.90 14.06
C THR A 81 -5.70 -14.11 14.50
N ARG A 82 -5.26 -14.26 15.76
CA ARG A 82 -4.04 -13.64 16.28
C ARG A 82 -2.82 -13.99 15.45
N MET A 83 -2.58 -15.28 15.19
CA MET A 83 -1.39 -15.74 14.45
C MET A 83 -1.41 -15.30 12.99
N ARG A 84 -2.59 -15.29 12.33
CA ARG A 84 -2.72 -14.75 10.98
C ARG A 84 -2.35 -13.27 10.92
N LEU A 85 -2.86 -12.45 11.84
CA LEU A 85 -2.53 -11.03 11.91
C LEU A 85 -1.05 -10.82 12.23
N LEU A 86 -0.51 -11.49 13.25
CA LEU A 86 0.88 -11.35 13.66
C LEU A 86 1.84 -11.70 12.51
N THR A 87 1.62 -12.84 11.86
CA THR A 87 2.46 -13.29 10.75
C THR A 87 2.33 -12.35 9.55
N GLY A 88 1.09 -12.00 9.19
CA GLY A 88 0.83 -11.14 8.03
C GLY A 88 1.38 -9.72 8.24
N LEU A 89 1.08 -9.08 9.37
CA LEU A 89 1.56 -7.72 9.64
C LEU A 89 3.08 -7.63 9.77
N THR A 90 3.75 -8.71 10.21
CA THR A 90 5.22 -8.75 10.20
C THR A 90 5.78 -8.68 8.78
N LYS A 91 5.17 -9.36 7.84
CA LYS A 91 5.55 -9.32 6.42
C LYS A 91 5.18 -7.96 5.78
N VAL A 92 3.98 -7.43 6.07
CA VAL A 92 3.55 -6.09 5.64
C VAL A 92 4.54 -5.03 6.13
N LEU A 93 4.97 -5.10 7.39
CA LEU A 93 5.98 -4.19 7.94
C LEU A 93 7.30 -4.24 7.15
N ALA A 94 7.74 -5.41 6.75
CA ALA A 94 8.96 -5.56 5.93
C ALA A 94 8.80 -4.90 4.56
N VAL A 95 7.66 -5.11 3.89
CA VAL A 95 7.35 -4.48 2.60
C VAL A 95 7.26 -2.96 2.74
N VAL A 96 6.52 -2.44 3.72
CA VAL A 96 6.39 -0.98 3.94
C VAL A 96 7.74 -0.33 4.20
N ARG A 97 8.65 -0.97 4.94
CA ARG A 97 10.02 -0.48 5.12
C ARG A 97 10.85 -0.48 3.84
N GLY A 98 10.52 -1.36 2.89
CA GLY A 98 11.20 -1.50 1.61
C GLY A 98 10.75 -0.48 0.55
N PHE A 99 9.68 0.28 0.78
CA PHE A 99 9.26 1.31 -0.17
C PHE A 99 10.30 2.43 -0.29
N ASN A 100 10.63 2.77 -1.52
CA ASN A 100 11.67 3.75 -1.85
C ASN A 100 11.40 4.37 -3.24
N GLU A 101 12.30 5.20 -3.73
CA GLU A 101 12.15 5.90 -5.01
C GLU A 101 12.09 5.02 -6.26
N HIS A 102 12.48 3.76 -6.17
CA HIS A 102 12.49 2.82 -7.30
C HIS A 102 11.18 2.02 -7.42
N ASN A 103 10.45 1.83 -6.31
CA ASN A 103 9.22 1.04 -6.27
C ASN A 103 7.98 1.82 -5.83
N VAL A 104 8.11 3.14 -5.62
CA VAL A 104 6.98 4.06 -5.47
C VAL A 104 6.84 4.87 -6.76
N VAL A 105 5.88 4.51 -7.58
CA VAL A 105 5.75 5.00 -8.95
C VAL A 105 4.41 5.69 -9.18
N ARG A 106 4.28 6.42 -10.29
CA ARG A 106 3.00 6.98 -10.72
C ARG A 106 2.17 5.91 -11.42
N SER A 107 0.87 5.84 -11.09
CA SER A 107 -0.11 4.98 -11.80
C SER A 107 -0.05 5.21 -13.32
N GLY A 108 -0.02 4.14 -14.09
CA GLY A 108 0.09 4.14 -15.54
C GLY A 108 1.47 4.58 -16.08
N SER A 109 2.50 4.67 -15.23
CA SER A 109 3.89 4.88 -15.67
C SER A 109 4.53 3.59 -16.17
N ALA A 110 5.71 3.71 -16.81
CA ALA A 110 6.48 2.54 -17.24
C ALA A 110 6.85 1.62 -16.05
N GLY A 111 7.12 2.20 -14.86
CA GLY A 111 7.41 1.44 -13.65
C GLY A 111 6.20 0.61 -13.16
N ASP A 112 5.00 1.18 -13.23
CA ASP A 112 3.76 0.48 -12.92
C ASP A 112 3.50 -0.67 -13.92
N LEU A 113 3.58 -0.38 -15.21
CA LEU A 113 3.38 -1.39 -16.27
C LEU A 113 4.45 -2.50 -16.25
N ALA A 114 5.66 -2.21 -15.75
CA ALA A 114 6.73 -3.19 -15.63
C ALA A 114 6.45 -4.29 -14.58
N THR A 115 5.49 -4.08 -13.67
CA THR A 115 5.03 -5.09 -12.70
C THR A 115 4.33 -6.30 -13.37
N GLY A 116 3.91 -6.14 -14.62
CA GLY A 116 3.19 -7.16 -15.40
C GLY A 116 1.67 -7.14 -15.20
N CYS A 117 1.14 -6.31 -14.31
CA CYS A 117 -0.30 -6.07 -14.21
C CYS A 117 -0.73 -4.90 -15.09
N THR A 118 -1.99 -4.96 -15.54
CA THR A 118 -2.62 -3.85 -16.26
C THR A 118 -3.71 -3.28 -15.36
N PRO A 119 -3.59 -2.01 -14.91
CA PRO A 119 -4.62 -1.38 -14.11
C PRO A 119 -5.98 -1.39 -14.81
N HIS A 120 -7.06 -1.59 -14.06
CA HIS A 120 -8.40 -1.59 -14.63
C HIS A 120 -8.77 -0.18 -15.11
N PRO A 121 -9.20 0.03 -16.36
CA PRO A 121 -9.44 1.37 -16.93
C PRO A 121 -10.44 2.24 -16.17
N ARG A 122 -11.35 1.62 -15.39
CA ARG A 122 -12.35 2.32 -14.55
C ARG A 122 -11.93 2.45 -13.09
N GLY A 123 -10.82 1.86 -12.67
CA GLY A 123 -10.36 1.84 -11.27
C GLY A 123 -9.63 3.13 -10.88
N THR A 124 -8.93 3.74 -11.83
CA THR A 124 -7.95 4.78 -11.57
C THR A 124 -8.51 6.13 -11.10
N GLU A 125 -9.79 6.44 -11.36
CA GLU A 125 -10.36 7.75 -10.99
C GLU A 125 -10.67 7.88 -9.49
N ASN A 126 -11.02 6.80 -8.81
CA ASN A 126 -11.37 6.79 -7.38
C ASN A 126 -10.37 6.07 -6.49
N GLU A 127 -9.38 5.46 -7.08
CA GLU A 127 -8.34 4.69 -6.41
C GLU A 127 -7.22 5.62 -5.93
N ALA A 128 -6.75 5.41 -4.70
CA ALA A 128 -5.64 6.19 -4.15
C ALA A 128 -4.28 5.64 -4.61
N ALA A 129 -4.16 4.33 -4.63
CA ALA A 129 -3.00 3.59 -5.09
C ALA A 129 -3.42 2.19 -5.53
N HIS A 130 -2.52 1.44 -6.14
CA HIS A 130 -2.68 0.00 -6.38
C HIS A 130 -1.33 -0.71 -6.40
N VAL A 131 -1.36 -2.02 -6.29
CA VAL A 131 -0.21 -2.90 -6.45
C VAL A 131 -0.53 -4.05 -7.39
N CYS A 132 0.49 -4.65 -7.95
CA CYS A 132 0.40 -5.93 -8.64
C CYS A 132 0.67 -7.04 -7.62
N ALA A 133 -0.36 -7.73 -7.13
CA ALA A 133 -0.23 -8.70 -6.05
C ALA A 133 0.86 -9.79 -6.28
N PRO A 134 1.11 -10.29 -7.52
CA PRO A 134 2.21 -11.19 -7.84
C PRO A 134 3.61 -10.54 -7.83
N ASP A 135 3.73 -9.20 -7.83
CA ASP A 135 5.03 -8.50 -7.82
C ASP A 135 5.69 -8.58 -6.44
N THR A 136 6.13 -9.76 -6.07
CA THR A 136 6.83 -10.02 -4.80
C THR A 136 8.34 -9.79 -4.89
N ALA A 137 8.85 -9.44 -6.07
CA ALA A 137 10.26 -9.17 -6.28
C ALA A 137 10.60 -7.70 -6.02
N THR A 138 9.75 -6.78 -6.45
CA THR A 138 9.99 -5.34 -6.32
C THR A 138 9.03 -4.67 -5.33
N HIS A 139 7.86 -5.26 -5.05
CA HIS A 139 6.79 -4.69 -4.23
C HIS A 139 6.47 -3.26 -4.66
N THR A 140 6.18 -3.08 -5.96
CA THR A 140 5.90 -1.77 -6.52
C THR A 140 4.51 -1.30 -6.12
N ILE A 141 4.42 -0.09 -5.58
CA ILE A 141 3.17 0.63 -5.32
C ILE A 141 3.00 1.76 -6.33
N ALA A 142 1.87 1.75 -7.04
CA ALA A 142 1.52 2.76 -8.03
C ALA A 142 0.54 3.77 -7.44
N ILE A 143 0.93 5.04 -7.44
CA ILE A 143 0.22 6.14 -6.81
C ILE A 143 -0.71 6.81 -7.83
N SER A 144 -1.97 6.96 -7.48
CA SER A 144 -3.00 7.65 -8.26
C SER A 144 -3.25 9.07 -7.75
N ALA A 145 -3.94 9.88 -8.56
CA ALA A 145 -4.17 11.31 -8.25
C ALA A 145 -4.91 11.53 -6.92
N ARG A 146 -5.78 10.61 -6.52
CA ARG A 146 -6.51 10.73 -5.25
C ARG A 146 -5.57 10.73 -4.04
N PHE A 147 -4.52 9.91 -4.03
CA PHE A 147 -3.53 9.92 -2.95
C PHE A 147 -2.97 11.32 -2.70
N CYS A 148 -2.70 12.06 -3.77
CA CYS A 148 -2.07 13.38 -3.72
C CYS A 148 -2.88 14.45 -2.97
N THR A 149 -4.15 14.20 -2.72
CA THR A 149 -5.09 15.14 -2.05
C THR A 149 -5.65 14.58 -0.74
N MET A 150 -5.24 13.36 -0.36
CA MET A 150 -5.69 12.74 0.88
C MET A 150 -5.04 13.40 2.11
N ARG A 151 -5.66 13.19 3.24
CA ARG A 151 -5.10 13.59 4.54
C ARG A 151 -3.87 12.73 4.89
N PRO A 152 -2.90 13.29 5.64
CA PRO A 152 -1.70 12.54 6.00
C PRO A 152 -2.01 11.30 6.85
N TRP A 153 -2.78 11.46 7.92
CA TRP A 153 -3.18 10.39 8.83
C TRP A 153 -4.49 10.69 9.56
N THR A 154 -5.20 9.62 9.93
CA THR A 154 -6.33 9.60 10.87
C THR A 154 -6.62 8.16 11.26
N ASP A 155 -7.26 7.96 12.39
CA ASP A 155 -7.71 6.66 12.91
C ASP A 155 -9.07 6.20 12.37
N GLY A 156 -9.91 7.11 11.92
CA GLY A 156 -11.31 6.82 11.56
C GLY A 156 -11.65 6.91 10.08
N ALA A 157 -10.68 7.12 9.18
CA ALA A 157 -10.92 7.26 7.75
C ALA A 157 -9.65 6.99 6.91
N ASP A 158 -9.82 6.90 5.59
CA ASP A 158 -8.72 6.75 4.67
C ASP A 158 -7.73 7.92 4.76
N SER A 159 -6.45 7.58 4.66
CA SER A 159 -5.32 8.50 4.76
C SER A 159 -4.12 7.96 3.99
N HIS A 160 -3.07 8.76 3.81
CA HIS A 160 -1.82 8.25 3.23
C HIS A 160 -1.30 7.02 3.99
N VAL A 161 -1.36 7.04 5.33
CA VAL A 161 -0.87 5.95 6.19
C VAL A 161 -1.68 4.67 5.98
N SER A 162 -3.01 4.76 6.03
CA SER A 162 -3.87 3.59 5.82
C SER A 162 -3.75 3.03 4.41
N THR A 163 -3.62 3.89 3.38
CA THR A 163 -3.43 3.45 1.99
C THR A 163 -2.12 2.66 1.83
N ILE A 164 -1.00 3.14 2.36
CA ILE A 164 0.28 2.42 2.29
C ILE A 164 0.19 1.03 2.94
N ILE A 165 -0.51 0.93 4.08
CA ILE A 165 -0.72 -0.34 4.77
C ILE A 165 -1.64 -1.25 3.96
N HIS A 166 -2.77 -0.73 3.48
CA HIS A 166 -3.76 -1.41 2.65
C HIS A 166 -3.08 -2.08 1.45
N GLU A 167 -2.36 -1.31 0.63
CA GLU A 167 -1.69 -1.80 -0.57
C GLU A 167 -0.65 -2.89 -0.23
N ALA A 168 0.13 -2.68 0.82
CA ALA A 168 1.12 -3.67 1.22
C ALA A 168 0.52 -5.01 1.70
N THR A 169 -0.78 -5.06 2.03
CA THR A 169 -1.45 -6.32 2.41
C THR A 169 -1.81 -7.20 1.21
N HIS A 170 -1.92 -6.63 0.00
CA HIS A 170 -2.33 -7.37 -1.20
C HIS A 170 -1.27 -8.32 -1.76
N PHE A 171 0.02 -8.04 -1.56
CA PHE A 171 1.07 -8.89 -2.12
C PHE A 171 0.94 -10.35 -1.69
N HIS A 172 1.20 -11.27 -2.63
CA HIS A 172 1.03 -12.72 -2.41
C HIS A 172 1.91 -13.26 -1.30
N ASP A 173 3.05 -12.66 -1.05
CA ASP A 173 3.99 -13.03 0.02
C ASP A 173 3.72 -12.31 1.35
N THR A 174 2.73 -11.42 1.43
CA THR A 174 2.28 -10.77 2.66
C THR A 174 0.99 -11.42 3.19
N MET A 175 -0.16 -10.82 2.93
CA MET A 175 -1.46 -11.32 3.41
C MET A 175 -2.37 -11.83 2.29
N SER A 176 -2.07 -11.54 1.01
CA SER A 176 -2.92 -11.80 -0.15
C SER A 176 -4.36 -11.32 0.10
N SER A 177 -4.49 -10.13 0.63
CA SER A 177 -5.81 -9.57 1.01
C SER A 177 -6.67 -9.27 -0.21
N THR A 178 -7.96 -9.14 0.04
CA THR A 178 -9.00 -8.80 -0.93
C THR A 178 -9.64 -7.45 -0.59
N ASP A 179 -10.48 -6.94 -1.49
CA ASP A 179 -11.22 -5.67 -1.33
C ASP A 179 -12.73 -5.92 -1.26
N ASP A 180 -13.16 -6.77 -0.34
CA ASP A 180 -14.58 -7.09 -0.14
C ASP A 180 -15.38 -5.89 0.36
N LYS A 181 -14.75 -4.98 1.08
CA LYS A 181 -15.34 -3.75 1.59
C LYS A 181 -14.32 -2.63 1.54
N TYR A 182 -14.61 -1.61 0.75
CA TYR A 182 -13.78 -0.41 0.61
C TYR A 182 -14.11 0.67 1.64
N THR A 183 -13.11 1.48 1.93
CA THR A 183 -13.15 2.72 2.70
C THR A 183 -13.24 2.51 4.20
N ILE A 184 -12.25 2.99 4.93
CA ILE A 184 -12.27 3.05 6.39
C ILE A 184 -13.31 4.10 6.80
N THR A 185 -14.39 3.62 7.41
CA THR A 185 -15.48 4.42 7.96
C THR A 185 -15.89 3.86 9.31
N PRO A 186 -16.69 4.60 10.12
CA PRO A 186 -17.24 4.07 11.37
C PRO A 186 -18.08 2.78 11.21
N PHE A 187 -18.49 2.45 9.97
CA PHE A 187 -19.28 1.26 9.67
C PHE A 187 -18.43 0.03 9.32
N LEU A 188 -17.14 0.20 9.03
CA LEU A 188 -16.28 -0.90 8.59
C LEU A 188 -16.06 -1.94 9.70
N ALA A 189 -15.75 -1.50 10.92
CA ALA A 189 -15.59 -2.42 12.06
C ALA A 189 -16.89 -3.15 12.41
N PRO A 190 -18.09 -2.51 12.48
CA PRO A 190 -19.37 -3.21 12.56
C PRO A 190 -19.60 -4.25 11.47
N TRP A 191 -19.26 -3.91 10.21
CA TRP A 191 -19.34 -4.87 9.10
C TRP A 191 -18.40 -6.06 9.32
N GLY A 192 -17.15 -5.80 9.75
CA GLY A 192 -16.17 -6.86 10.02
C GLY A 192 -16.61 -7.82 11.10
N ARG A 193 -17.24 -7.31 12.17
CA ARG A 193 -17.83 -8.17 13.22
C ARG A 193 -18.92 -9.09 12.67
N SER A 194 -19.69 -8.62 11.69
CA SER A 194 -20.77 -9.41 11.08
C SER A 194 -20.28 -10.34 9.98
N ASN A 195 -19.07 -10.13 9.46
CA ASN A 195 -18.48 -10.87 8.35
C ASN A 195 -17.03 -11.29 8.65
N PRO A 196 -16.78 -12.07 9.73
CA PRO A 196 -15.42 -12.33 10.21
C PRO A 196 -14.52 -13.04 9.21
N ASP A 197 -15.07 -13.93 8.36
CA ASP A 197 -14.29 -14.65 7.34
C ASP A 197 -13.84 -13.76 6.19
N LEU A 198 -14.60 -12.72 5.86
CA LEU A 198 -14.23 -11.71 4.89
C LEU A 198 -13.30 -10.68 5.51
N ALA A 199 -13.64 -10.16 6.67
CA ALA A 199 -12.91 -9.07 7.31
C ALA A 199 -11.43 -9.39 7.55
N ILE A 200 -11.10 -10.63 7.91
CA ILE A 200 -9.71 -11.06 8.17
C ILE A 200 -8.85 -11.08 6.89
N ASN A 201 -9.47 -11.04 5.74
CA ASN A 201 -8.83 -10.98 4.43
C ASN A 201 -9.02 -9.62 3.74
N ASN A 202 -9.85 -8.74 4.27
CA ASN A 202 -10.17 -7.45 3.67
C ASN A 202 -9.11 -6.39 4.01
N ALA A 203 -8.47 -5.81 3.00
CA ALA A 203 -7.37 -4.87 3.15
C ALA A 203 -7.72 -3.66 4.02
N ASP A 204 -8.89 -3.04 3.81
CA ASP A 204 -9.32 -1.90 4.62
C ASP A 204 -9.65 -2.27 6.07
N SER A 205 -10.15 -3.49 6.33
CA SER A 205 -10.34 -3.96 7.71
C SER A 205 -9.00 -4.13 8.42
N ILE A 206 -7.98 -4.65 7.72
CA ILE A 206 -6.63 -4.81 8.24
C ILE A 206 -5.97 -3.45 8.46
N ALA A 207 -6.03 -2.56 7.46
CA ALA A 207 -5.49 -1.21 7.57
C ALA A 207 -6.19 -0.41 8.69
N GLY A 208 -7.52 -0.45 8.76
CA GLY A 208 -8.31 0.18 9.81
C GLY A 208 -7.93 -0.32 11.20
N TYR A 209 -7.80 -1.63 11.38
CA TYR A 209 -7.32 -2.21 12.64
C TYR A 209 -5.92 -1.71 13.02
N VAL A 210 -5.00 -1.56 12.05
CA VAL A 210 -3.63 -1.08 12.34
C VAL A 210 -3.62 0.39 12.75
N VAL A 211 -4.41 1.23 12.09
CA VAL A 211 -4.45 2.67 12.38
C VAL A 211 -5.41 3.06 13.50
N ASP A 212 -6.23 2.11 13.99
CA ASP A 212 -7.19 2.34 15.10
C ASP A 212 -6.45 2.89 16.32
N GLY A 213 -6.87 4.08 16.77
CA GLY A 213 -6.27 4.75 17.90
C GLY A 213 -6.46 3.97 19.20
N ASP A 214 -5.60 4.22 20.17
CA ASP A 214 -5.84 3.86 21.56
C ASP A 214 -6.72 4.98 22.15
N ASP A 215 -8.06 4.76 22.20
CA ASP A 215 -9.00 5.60 22.93
C ASP A 215 -8.82 5.42 24.45
#